data_984c32dea556ec25a61954632eca62eb
#
_entry.id   984c32dea556ec25a61954632eca62eb
#
_cell.length_a   1.000
_cell.length_b   1.000
_cell.length_c   1.000
_cell.angle_alpha   90.00
_cell.angle_beta   90.00
_cell.angle_gamma   90.00
#
_symmetry.space_group_name_H-M   'P 1'
#
loop_
_entity.id
_entity.type
_entity.pdbx_description
1 polymer ?
#
loop_
_entity_poly.entity_id
_entity_poly.type
_entity_poly.pdbx_seq_one_letter_code
_entity_poly.pdbx_strand_id
1 'polypeptide(L)'
;MNPVLMIKMTENDKRVIIALLFVIIIIFVLIGIIGSIMIRTMKWQGKKCDTLVSDVVTNHIVKTPHQLRVYAAKKNIRLFIKQAWIGIIIILAGVTTICIRNAIVKDWTYDPFNTTNGFGTLLFTWDFNDPDIYSTFFGKWKVISDWPKLANQPHFATEAIWSYIYVPCVVIGGSWYMIAAQAYLARTIRGIKLSKKVFEKSLENFDQNTPTPPQNNQPIQQ
;
A
#
# COMPACT_ATOMS: atom_id res chain seq x y z
N MET A 1 39.25 11.42 32.53
CA MET A 1 38.03 10.71 33.03
C MET A 1 36.84 11.40 32.44
N ASN A 2 36.19 10.77 31.45
CA ASN A 2 34.99 11.35 30.85
C ASN A 2 33.82 11.12 31.83
N PRO A 3 33.08 12.17 32.21
CA PRO A 3 31.87 11.98 32.99
C PRO A 3 30.85 11.24 32.14
N VAL A 4 30.61 9.97 32.48
CA VAL A 4 29.47 9.25 31.94
C VAL A 4 28.22 9.99 32.39
N LEU A 5 27.52 10.64 31.48
CA LEU A 5 26.21 11.26 31.70
C LEU A 5 25.25 10.17 32.15
N MET A 6 25.18 9.90 33.46
CA MET A 6 24.12 9.10 34.04
C MET A 6 22.83 9.92 33.94
N ILE A 7 22.06 9.71 32.87
CA ILE A 7 20.70 10.23 32.80
C ILE A 7 19.90 9.50 33.89
N LYS A 8 19.63 10.20 35.00
CA LYS A 8 18.71 9.71 36.02
C LYS A 8 17.30 9.71 35.43
N MET A 9 16.89 8.58 34.91
CA MET A 9 15.52 8.38 34.43
C MET A 9 14.60 8.18 35.64
N THR A 10 13.50 8.94 35.66
CA THR A 10 12.43 8.72 36.62
C THR A 10 11.67 7.44 36.26
N GLU A 11 10.94 6.83 37.22
CA GLU A 11 10.13 5.64 36.93
C GLU A 11 9.09 5.91 35.83
N ASN A 12 8.55 7.13 35.76
CA ASN A 12 7.64 7.55 34.69
C ASN A 12 8.33 7.56 33.32
N ASP A 13 9.58 8.03 33.22
CA ASP A 13 10.32 8.04 31.96
C ASP A 13 10.53 6.62 31.43
N LYS A 14 10.84 5.67 32.31
CA LYS A 14 11.01 4.26 31.95
C LYS A 14 9.71 3.67 31.37
N ARG A 15 8.56 4.00 31.95
CA ARG A 15 7.24 3.51 31.51
C ARG A 15 6.86 4.09 30.15
N VAL A 16 7.07 5.39 29.95
CA VAL A 16 6.84 6.04 28.65
C VAL A 16 7.70 5.39 27.58
N ILE A 17 8.98 5.09 27.87
CA ILE A 17 9.87 4.43 26.94
C ILE A 17 9.40 3.00 26.60
N ILE A 18 8.96 2.23 27.60
CA ILE A 18 8.42 0.88 27.38
C ILE A 18 7.16 0.94 26.51
N ALA A 19 6.22 1.85 26.80
CA ALA A 19 5.01 2.04 26.01
C ALA A 19 5.34 2.43 24.56
N LEU A 20 6.26 3.37 24.37
CA LEU A 20 6.72 3.80 23.06
C LEU A 20 7.38 2.66 22.29
N LEU A 21 8.19 1.82 22.95
CA LEU A 21 8.82 0.65 22.36
C LEU A 21 7.78 -0.38 21.89
N PHE A 22 6.72 -0.61 22.68
CA PHE A 22 5.60 -1.47 22.28
C PHE A 22 4.88 -0.94 21.03
N VAL A 23 4.58 0.35 20.99
CA VAL A 23 3.95 1.00 19.83
C VAL A 23 4.83 0.87 18.58
N ILE A 24 6.14 1.10 18.73
CA ILE A 24 7.10 0.92 17.63
C ILE A 24 7.09 -0.52 17.12
N ILE A 25 7.12 -1.52 17.99
CA ILE A 25 7.07 -2.93 17.60
C ILE A 25 5.79 -3.24 16.82
N ILE A 26 4.62 -2.78 17.30
CA ILE A 26 3.33 -2.96 16.62
C ILE A 26 3.37 -2.34 15.23
N ILE A 27 3.90 -1.13 15.10
CA ILE A 27 4.04 -0.44 13.80
C ILE A 27 4.93 -1.25 12.85
N PHE A 28 6.09 -1.77 13.32
CA PHE A 28 6.96 -2.60 12.48
C PHE A 28 6.29 -3.90 12.03
N VAL A 29 5.53 -4.56 12.91
CA VAL A 29 4.76 -5.77 12.57
C VAL A 29 3.70 -5.44 11.50
N LEU A 30 2.96 -4.35 11.66
CA LEU A 30 1.97 -3.92 10.67
C LEU A 30 2.61 -3.59 9.32
N ILE A 31 3.72 -2.86 9.30
CA ILE A 31 4.49 -2.57 8.08
C ILE A 31 4.97 -3.88 7.42
N GLY A 32 5.45 -4.84 8.21
CA GLY A 32 5.87 -6.16 7.72
C GLY A 32 4.73 -6.95 7.06
N ILE A 33 3.54 -6.96 7.67
CA ILE A 33 2.35 -7.61 7.10
C ILE A 33 1.93 -6.94 5.80
N ILE A 34 1.82 -5.61 5.80
CA ILE A 34 1.46 -4.83 4.60
C ILE A 34 2.47 -5.07 3.49
N GLY A 35 3.77 -4.99 3.79
CA GLY A 35 4.85 -5.27 2.84
C GLY A 35 4.78 -6.67 2.26
N SER A 36 4.49 -7.69 3.08
CA SER A 36 4.33 -9.08 2.63
C SER A 36 3.16 -9.24 1.66
N ILE A 37 2.01 -8.63 1.96
CA ILE A 37 0.84 -8.61 1.07
C ILE A 37 1.17 -7.93 -0.25
N MET A 38 1.86 -6.77 -0.20
CA MET A 38 2.29 -6.04 -1.39
C MET A 38 3.21 -6.89 -2.29
N ILE A 39 4.22 -7.54 -1.72
CA ILE A 39 5.14 -8.41 -2.47
C ILE A 39 4.38 -9.58 -3.12
N ARG A 40 3.45 -10.20 -2.39
CA ARG A 40 2.64 -11.32 -2.91
C ARG A 40 1.75 -10.88 -4.08
N THR A 41 1.10 -9.74 -3.97
CA THR A 41 0.27 -9.18 -5.06
C THR A 41 1.12 -8.78 -6.28
N MET A 42 2.29 -8.18 -6.07
CA MET A 42 3.23 -7.85 -7.15
C MET A 42 3.72 -9.10 -7.89
N LYS A 43 4.08 -10.17 -7.18
CA LYS A 43 4.49 -11.46 -7.79
C LYS A 43 3.36 -12.08 -8.61
N TRP A 44 2.14 -12.07 -8.10
CA TRP A 44 0.97 -12.60 -8.81
C TRP A 44 0.65 -11.81 -10.07
N GLN A 45 0.70 -10.47 -10.01
CA GLN A 45 0.52 -9.60 -11.16
C GLN A 45 1.66 -9.75 -12.19
N GLY A 46 2.89 -9.98 -11.73
CA GLY A 46 4.02 -10.27 -12.58
C GLY A 46 3.81 -11.52 -13.42
N LYS A 47 3.33 -12.62 -12.82
CA LYS A 47 3.01 -13.87 -13.55
C LYS A 47 1.95 -13.63 -14.63
N LYS A 48 0.89 -12.87 -14.34
CA LYS A 48 -0.13 -12.51 -15.35
C LYS A 48 0.43 -11.68 -16.51
N CYS A 49 1.42 -10.83 -16.24
CA CYS A 49 2.11 -10.08 -17.28
C CYS A 49 2.96 -11.00 -18.17
N ASP A 50 3.64 -11.98 -17.56
CA ASP A 50 4.49 -12.94 -18.29
C ASP A 50 3.65 -13.79 -19.25
N THR A 51 2.50 -14.34 -18.81
CA THR A 51 1.60 -15.11 -19.69
C THR A 51 1.08 -14.25 -20.84
N LEU A 52 0.66 -13.02 -20.57
CA LEU A 52 0.13 -12.12 -21.58
C LEU A 52 1.19 -11.75 -22.64
N VAL A 53 2.44 -11.51 -22.22
CA VAL A 53 3.54 -11.21 -23.14
C VAL A 53 3.89 -12.45 -23.95
N SER A 54 3.95 -13.62 -23.33
CA SER A 54 4.16 -14.90 -24.02
C SER A 54 3.12 -15.12 -25.12
N ASP A 55 1.84 -15.01 -24.80
CA ASP A 55 0.74 -15.22 -25.74
C ASP A 55 0.82 -14.27 -26.96
N VAL A 56 1.14 -12.99 -26.70
CA VAL A 56 1.21 -11.96 -27.76
C VAL A 56 2.41 -12.17 -28.68
N VAL A 57 3.53 -12.64 -28.13
CA VAL A 57 4.74 -12.94 -28.91
C VAL A 57 4.58 -14.25 -29.70
N THR A 58 4.07 -15.32 -29.06
CA THR A 58 3.86 -16.62 -29.70
C THR A 58 2.87 -16.53 -30.87
N ASN A 59 1.81 -15.73 -30.72
CA ASN A 59 0.83 -15.50 -31.79
C ASN A 59 1.28 -14.47 -32.84
N HIS A 60 2.53 -14.03 -32.82
CA HIS A 60 3.10 -13.05 -33.75
C HIS A 60 2.30 -11.74 -33.92
N ILE A 61 1.52 -11.35 -32.91
CA ILE A 61 0.71 -10.12 -32.92
C ILE A 61 1.62 -8.89 -32.92
N VAL A 62 2.83 -9.02 -32.39
CA VAL A 62 3.81 -7.94 -32.21
C VAL A 62 5.16 -8.38 -32.76
N LYS A 63 5.73 -7.55 -33.65
CA LYS A 63 6.98 -7.85 -34.35
C LYS A 63 8.18 -7.05 -33.82
N THR A 64 7.94 -5.98 -33.06
CA THR A 64 9.00 -5.09 -32.54
C THR A 64 8.89 -4.86 -31.04
N PRO A 65 10.03 -4.59 -30.34
CA PRO A 65 10.01 -4.28 -28.90
C PRO A 65 9.14 -3.05 -28.57
N HIS A 66 9.12 -2.06 -29.46
CA HIS A 66 8.32 -0.86 -29.31
C HIS A 66 6.82 -1.16 -29.35
N GLN A 67 6.37 -1.94 -30.34
CA GLN A 67 4.97 -2.36 -30.45
C GLN A 67 4.52 -3.13 -29.23
N LEU A 68 5.37 -4.01 -28.67
CA LEU A 68 5.06 -4.75 -27.44
C LEU A 68 4.86 -3.82 -26.25
N ARG A 69 5.71 -2.80 -26.10
CA ARG A 69 5.57 -1.80 -25.00
C ARG A 69 4.27 -1.03 -25.14
N VAL A 70 3.95 -0.54 -26.32
CA VAL A 70 2.71 0.22 -26.58
C VAL A 70 1.48 -0.64 -26.30
N TYR A 71 1.47 -1.89 -26.78
CA TYR A 71 0.38 -2.83 -26.57
C TYR A 71 0.20 -3.14 -25.07
N ALA A 72 1.28 -3.47 -24.36
CA ALA A 72 1.27 -3.75 -22.94
C ALA A 72 0.81 -2.53 -22.12
N ALA A 73 1.29 -1.33 -22.46
CA ALA A 73 0.88 -0.10 -21.81
C ALA A 73 -0.62 0.17 -21.98
N LYS A 74 -1.14 0.08 -23.21
CA LYS A 74 -2.57 0.29 -23.51
C LYS A 74 -3.48 -0.70 -22.76
N LYS A 75 -3.09 -1.98 -22.72
CA LYS A 75 -3.83 -3.00 -21.99
C LYS A 75 -3.76 -2.80 -20.47
N ASN A 76 -2.58 -2.39 -19.97
CA ASN A 76 -2.36 -2.15 -18.55
C ASN A 76 -3.15 -0.93 -18.04
N ILE A 77 -3.20 0.18 -18.80
CA ILE A 77 -4.03 1.34 -18.46
C ILE A 77 -5.51 0.95 -18.40
N ARG A 78 -6.02 0.20 -19.37
CA ARG A 78 -7.42 -0.27 -19.36
C ARG A 78 -7.74 -1.11 -18.13
N LEU A 79 -6.83 -2.02 -17.75
CA LEU A 79 -6.99 -2.82 -16.53
C LEU A 79 -6.92 -1.97 -15.26
N PHE A 80 -6.03 -0.97 -15.23
CA PHE A 80 -5.93 -0.04 -14.10
C PHE A 80 -7.22 0.74 -13.91
N ILE A 81 -7.75 1.37 -14.96
CA ILE A 81 -9.00 2.12 -14.91
C ILE A 81 -10.12 1.22 -14.40
N LYS A 82 -10.25 -0.01 -14.93
CA LYS A 82 -11.29 -0.97 -14.50
C LYS A 82 -11.18 -1.35 -13.02
N GLN A 83 -9.95 -1.45 -12.47
CA GLN A 83 -9.73 -1.79 -11.06
C GLN A 83 -9.84 -0.56 -10.14
N ALA A 84 -9.26 0.57 -10.54
CA ALA A 84 -9.27 1.80 -9.76
C ALA A 84 -10.68 2.38 -9.59
N TRP A 85 -11.56 2.19 -10.58
CA TRP A 85 -12.94 2.69 -10.55
C TRP A 85 -13.73 2.21 -9.34
N ILE A 86 -13.53 0.95 -8.92
CA ILE A 86 -14.20 0.40 -7.73
C ILE A 86 -13.82 1.20 -6.47
N GLY A 87 -12.54 1.44 -6.27
CA GLY A 87 -12.05 2.23 -5.12
C GLY A 87 -12.59 3.67 -5.14
N ILE A 88 -12.62 4.29 -6.32
CA ILE A 88 -13.14 5.65 -6.49
C ILE A 88 -14.64 5.72 -6.15
N ILE A 89 -15.45 4.75 -6.60
CA ILE A 89 -16.89 4.70 -6.26
C ILE A 89 -17.09 4.60 -4.74
N ILE A 90 -16.32 3.74 -4.06
CA ILE A 90 -16.42 3.57 -2.62
C ILE A 90 -16.08 4.87 -1.89
N ILE A 91 -15.00 5.57 -2.30
CA ILE A 91 -14.62 6.87 -1.73
C ILE A 91 -15.73 7.90 -1.97
N LEU A 92 -16.25 7.98 -3.19
CA LEU A 92 -17.33 8.91 -3.53
C LEU A 92 -18.58 8.64 -2.71
N ALA A 93 -18.94 7.37 -2.48
CA ALA A 93 -20.05 7.01 -1.60
C ALA A 93 -19.85 7.54 -0.17
N GLY A 94 -18.64 7.38 0.38
CA GLY A 94 -18.29 7.93 1.68
C GLY A 94 -18.39 9.47 1.72
N VAL A 95 -17.79 10.14 0.74
CA VAL A 95 -17.86 11.62 0.64
C VAL A 95 -19.31 12.10 0.52
N THR A 96 -20.12 11.43 -0.29
CA THR A 96 -21.55 11.75 -0.43
C THR A 96 -22.28 11.64 0.90
N THR A 97 -21.97 10.64 1.71
CA THR A 97 -22.55 10.47 3.06
C THR A 97 -22.31 11.69 3.94
N ILE A 98 -21.07 12.21 3.98
CA ILE A 98 -20.75 13.43 4.75
C ILE A 98 -21.42 14.67 4.15
N CYS A 99 -21.46 14.81 2.82
CA CYS A 99 -22.15 15.93 2.17
C CYS A 99 -23.65 15.94 2.52
N ILE A 100 -24.31 14.78 2.52
CA ILE A 100 -25.72 14.67 2.91
C ILE A 100 -25.91 15.08 4.38
N ARG A 101 -25.08 14.57 5.27
CA ARG A 101 -25.10 14.95 6.70
C ARG A 101 -24.97 16.47 6.86
N ASN A 102 -23.96 17.06 6.23
CA ASN A 102 -23.69 18.50 6.36
C ASN A 102 -24.82 19.37 5.78
N ALA A 103 -25.47 18.90 4.71
CA ALA A 103 -26.64 19.56 4.15
C ALA A 103 -27.88 19.49 5.07
N ILE A 104 -28.10 18.33 5.74
CA ILE A 104 -29.24 18.15 6.67
C ILE A 104 -29.04 18.97 7.93
N VAL A 105 -27.85 18.88 8.53
CA VAL A 105 -27.55 19.53 9.84
C VAL A 105 -27.17 21.01 9.64
N LYS A 106 -26.87 21.44 8.39
CA LYS A 106 -26.35 22.77 8.03
C LYS A 106 -25.05 23.14 8.75
N ASP A 107 -24.25 22.11 9.07
CA ASP A 107 -22.96 22.25 9.73
C ASP A 107 -21.86 21.71 8.83
N TRP A 108 -21.07 22.61 8.24
CA TRP A 108 -19.95 22.29 7.36
C TRP A 108 -18.60 22.26 8.08
N THR A 109 -18.60 22.46 9.40
CA THR A 109 -17.41 22.41 10.26
C THR A 109 -17.20 21.04 10.90
N TYR A 110 -18.06 20.08 10.59
CA TYR A 110 -18.03 18.74 11.17
C TYR A 110 -16.74 18.00 10.85
N ASP A 111 -16.04 17.56 11.89
CA ASP A 111 -14.86 16.71 11.77
C ASP A 111 -15.26 15.22 11.92
N PRO A 112 -15.16 14.41 10.86
CA PRO A 112 -15.48 12.99 10.91
C PRO A 112 -14.60 12.17 11.87
N PHE A 113 -13.45 12.69 12.28
CA PHE A 113 -12.52 11.99 13.19
C PHE A 113 -12.63 12.43 14.64
N ASN A 114 -13.54 13.34 14.94
CA ASN A 114 -13.73 13.84 16.29
C ASN A 114 -14.01 12.70 17.30
N THR A 115 -13.47 12.84 18.51
CA THR A 115 -13.61 11.86 19.60
C THR A 115 -14.95 11.90 20.30
N THR A 116 -15.73 12.96 20.13
CA THR A 116 -17.03 13.16 20.80
C THR A 116 -18.21 12.74 19.92
N ASN A 117 -18.20 13.12 18.63
CA ASN A 117 -19.30 12.92 17.69
C ASN A 117 -18.85 12.39 16.33
N GLY A 118 -17.61 11.86 16.22
CA GLY A 118 -17.02 11.32 15.04
C GLY A 118 -16.56 9.87 15.21
N PHE A 119 -15.78 9.38 14.22
CA PHE A 119 -15.21 8.04 14.23
C PHE A 119 -14.28 7.80 15.44
N GLY A 120 -13.69 8.89 15.96
CA GLY A 120 -12.82 8.83 17.14
C GLY A 120 -13.51 8.27 18.40
N THR A 121 -14.85 8.24 18.47
CA THR A 121 -15.59 7.61 19.56
C THR A 121 -15.37 6.09 19.66
N LEU A 122 -15.01 5.43 18.54
CA LEU A 122 -14.64 4.01 18.49
C LEU A 122 -13.16 3.75 18.81
N LEU A 123 -12.36 4.81 18.89
CA LEU A 123 -10.94 4.73 19.19
C LEU A 123 -10.72 5.09 20.65
N PHE A 124 -9.71 4.52 21.25
CA PHE A 124 -9.25 4.93 22.57
C PHE A 124 -8.11 5.95 22.43
N THR A 125 -8.11 6.96 23.32
CA THR A 125 -7.00 7.91 23.46
C THR A 125 -6.27 7.64 24.77
N TRP A 126 -4.94 7.75 24.74
CA TRP A 126 -4.12 7.59 25.93
C TRP A 126 -3.83 8.97 26.53
N ASP A 127 -4.15 9.15 27.81
CA ASP A 127 -3.72 10.33 28.55
C ASP A 127 -2.48 10.00 29.36
N PHE A 128 -1.38 10.62 28.97
CA PHE A 128 -0.07 10.46 29.63
C PHE A 128 0.10 11.43 30.81
N ASN A 129 -0.78 12.43 30.94
CA ASN A 129 -0.68 13.47 31.96
C ASN A 129 -1.50 13.12 33.22
N ASP A 130 -2.49 12.24 33.07
CA ASP A 130 -3.32 11.83 34.19
C ASP A 130 -2.96 10.40 34.64
N PRO A 131 -2.11 10.24 35.68
CA PRO A 131 -1.72 8.93 36.14
C PRO A 131 -2.85 8.16 36.84
N ASP A 132 -4.02 8.76 37.14
CA ASP A 132 -5.10 8.13 37.93
C ASP A 132 -6.25 7.47 37.14
N ILE A 133 -6.34 7.52 35.79
CA ILE A 133 -7.38 6.82 35.03
C ILE A 133 -6.99 5.34 34.77
N TYR A 134 -7.63 4.36 35.29
CA TYR A 134 -7.37 2.94 35.08
C TYR A 134 -7.78 2.52 33.65
N SER A 135 -6.88 1.92 32.89
CA SER A 135 -7.21 1.30 31.61
C SER A 135 -8.10 0.08 31.84
N THR A 136 -9.38 0.20 31.56
CA THR A 136 -10.37 -0.91 31.70
C THR A 136 -10.39 -1.83 30.47
N PHE A 137 -9.70 -1.48 29.39
CA PHE A 137 -9.74 -2.21 28.13
C PHE A 137 -9.18 -3.65 28.24
N PHE A 138 -8.14 -3.87 29.06
CA PHE A 138 -7.53 -5.19 29.29
C PHE A 138 -7.82 -5.76 30.69
N GLY A 139 -8.80 -5.23 31.38
CA GLY A 139 -9.08 -5.61 32.76
C GLY A 139 -8.06 -5.06 33.77
N LYS A 140 -8.23 -5.41 35.04
CA LYS A 140 -7.33 -4.99 36.14
C LYS A 140 -6.02 -5.76 36.09
N TRP A 141 -5.15 -5.41 35.16
CA TRP A 141 -3.79 -5.94 35.15
C TRP A 141 -2.93 -5.14 36.14
N LYS A 142 -2.74 -5.71 37.32
CA LYS A 142 -1.93 -5.15 38.40
C LYS A 142 -0.42 -5.05 38.12
N VAL A 143 0.03 -5.47 36.94
CA VAL A 143 1.47 -5.62 36.63
C VAL A 143 2.17 -4.26 36.49
N ILE A 144 1.45 -3.20 36.14
CA ILE A 144 2.01 -1.84 36.00
C ILE A 144 0.95 -0.86 36.57
N SER A 145 1.16 -0.38 37.80
CA SER A 145 0.18 0.42 38.55
C SER A 145 -0.09 1.83 38.01
N ASP A 146 0.77 2.35 37.12
CA ASP A 146 0.71 3.75 36.71
C ASP A 146 0.88 3.89 35.19
N TRP A 147 0.18 3.06 34.41
CA TRP A 147 0.12 3.22 32.96
C TRP A 147 -0.73 4.43 32.59
N PRO A 148 -0.39 5.09 31.45
CA PRO A 148 -1.27 6.13 30.93
C PRO A 148 -2.67 5.56 30.73
N LYS A 149 -3.65 6.32 31.13
CA LYS A 149 -5.03 5.90 31.19
C LYS A 149 -5.74 6.19 29.89
N LEU A 150 -6.80 5.43 29.64
CA LEU A 150 -7.70 5.76 28.55
C LEU A 150 -8.46 7.04 28.92
N ALA A 151 -8.15 8.13 28.22
CA ALA A 151 -8.89 9.38 28.35
C ALA A 151 -10.31 9.25 27.81
N ASN A 152 -10.55 8.27 26.94
CA ASN A 152 -11.82 8.03 26.30
C ASN A 152 -12.06 6.53 26.16
N GLN A 153 -13.23 6.03 26.58
CA GLN A 153 -13.64 4.65 26.35
C GLN A 153 -14.32 4.54 24.98
N PRO A 154 -13.94 3.55 24.14
CA PRO A 154 -14.62 3.32 22.87
C PRO A 154 -16.11 3.09 23.09
N HIS A 155 -16.95 3.85 22.43
CA HIS A 155 -18.40 3.72 22.50
C HIS A 155 -19.05 4.07 21.17
N PHE A 156 -20.25 3.52 20.93
CA PHE A 156 -21.05 3.89 19.77
C PHE A 156 -21.89 5.11 20.06
N ALA A 157 -21.58 6.22 19.40
CA ALA A 157 -22.40 7.42 19.45
C ALA A 157 -23.34 7.47 18.23
N THR A 158 -24.64 7.66 18.48
CA THR A 158 -25.64 7.74 17.39
C THR A 158 -25.38 8.93 16.46
N GLU A 159 -24.84 10.01 16.98
CA GLU A 159 -24.47 11.21 16.22
C GLU A 159 -23.29 10.98 15.28
N ALA A 160 -22.43 9.99 15.59
CA ALA A 160 -21.25 9.64 14.83
C ALA A 160 -21.53 8.62 13.70
N ILE A 161 -22.78 8.19 13.49
CA ILE A 161 -23.11 7.14 12.49
C ILE A 161 -22.63 7.48 11.08
N TRP A 162 -22.64 8.76 10.72
CA TRP A 162 -22.17 9.24 9.43
C TRP A 162 -20.66 9.03 9.25
N SER A 163 -19.90 9.24 10.31
CA SER A 163 -18.46 9.01 10.34
C SER A 163 -18.10 7.53 10.30
N TYR A 164 -18.92 6.68 10.93
CA TYR A 164 -18.75 5.23 10.91
C TYR A 164 -18.94 4.64 9.51
N ILE A 165 -19.67 5.33 8.63
CA ILE A 165 -19.79 4.95 7.22
C ILE A 165 -18.66 5.60 6.40
N TYR A 166 -18.41 6.88 6.60
CA TYR A 166 -17.43 7.65 5.84
C TYR A 166 -16.01 7.10 5.97
N VAL A 167 -15.52 6.94 7.21
CA VAL A 167 -14.12 6.56 7.44
C VAL A 167 -13.80 5.18 6.87
N PRO A 168 -14.60 4.11 7.10
CA PRO A 168 -14.38 2.83 6.44
C PRO A 168 -14.44 2.92 4.92
N CYS A 169 -15.35 3.68 4.33
CA CYS A 169 -15.40 3.87 2.88
C CYS A 169 -14.11 4.49 2.34
N VAL A 170 -13.59 5.52 2.98
CA VAL A 170 -12.34 6.16 2.56
C VAL A 170 -11.15 5.22 2.74
N VAL A 171 -11.06 4.50 3.85
CA VAL A 171 -9.97 3.56 4.13
C VAL A 171 -10.00 2.38 3.16
N ILE A 172 -11.16 1.75 2.97
CA ILE A 172 -11.30 0.60 2.07
C ILE A 172 -11.10 1.02 0.61
N GLY A 173 -11.75 2.10 0.19
CA GLY A 173 -11.64 2.62 -1.17
C GLY A 173 -10.23 3.10 -1.50
N GLY A 174 -9.58 3.81 -0.58
CA GLY A 174 -8.19 4.25 -0.69
C GLY A 174 -7.21 3.07 -0.76
N SER A 175 -7.37 2.07 0.11
CA SER A 175 -6.56 0.85 0.09
C SER A 175 -6.72 0.09 -1.22
N TRP A 176 -7.95 -0.03 -1.74
CA TRP A 176 -8.22 -0.65 -3.03
C TRP A 176 -7.55 0.09 -4.19
N TYR A 177 -7.66 1.43 -4.20
CA TYR A 177 -6.99 2.26 -5.20
C TYR A 177 -5.47 2.10 -5.16
N MET A 178 -4.87 2.08 -3.98
CA MET A 178 -3.43 1.86 -3.80
C MET A 178 -2.99 0.50 -4.33
N ILE A 179 -3.75 -0.57 -4.08
CA ILE A 179 -3.47 -1.91 -4.61
C ILE A 179 -3.54 -1.90 -6.15
N ALA A 180 -4.54 -1.23 -6.73
CA ALA A 180 -4.67 -1.09 -8.18
C ALA A 180 -3.50 -0.32 -8.81
N ALA A 181 -3.06 0.77 -8.17
CA ALA A 181 -1.91 1.58 -8.60
C ALA A 181 -0.61 0.78 -8.55
N GLN A 182 -0.37 0.02 -7.48
CA GLN A 182 0.80 -0.85 -7.36
C GLN A 182 0.80 -1.96 -8.42
N ALA A 183 -0.35 -2.59 -8.67
CA ALA A 183 -0.49 -3.59 -9.70
C ALA A 183 -0.20 -3.02 -11.10
N TYR A 184 -0.60 -1.77 -11.35
CA TYR A 184 -0.28 -1.04 -12.57
C TYR A 184 1.23 -0.82 -12.73
N LEU A 185 1.90 -0.30 -11.69
CA LEU A 185 3.34 -0.07 -11.69
C LEU A 185 4.14 -1.37 -11.90
N ALA A 186 3.79 -2.43 -11.16
CA ALA A 186 4.44 -3.73 -11.27
C ALA A 186 4.35 -4.30 -12.68
N ARG A 187 3.16 -4.24 -13.31
CA ARG A 187 2.94 -4.70 -14.69
C ARG A 187 3.70 -3.86 -15.70
N THR A 188 3.76 -2.54 -15.51
CA THR A 188 4.48 -1.62 -16.39
C THR A 188 5.98 -1.90 -16.37
N ILE A 189 6.59 -1.98 -15.19
CA ILE A 189 8.02 -2.28 -15.01
C ILE A 189 8.35 -3.66 -15.60
N ARG A 190 7.51 -4.67 -15.34
CA ARG A 190 7.71 -6.03 -15.84
C ARG A 190 7.59 -6.08 -17.36
N GLY A 191 6.60 -5.40 -17.95
CA GLY A 191 6.41 -5.32 -19.39
C GLY A 191 7.60 -4.67 -20.12
N ILE A 192 8.19 -3.62 -19.55
CA ILE A 192 9.40 -2.98 -20.10
C ILE A 192 10.59 -3.95 -20.06
N LYS A 193 10.81 -4.63 -18.92
CA LYS A 193 11.91 -5.60 -18.80
C LYS A 193 11.75 -6.78 -19.74
N LEU A 194 10.55 -7.34 -19.86
CA LEU A 194 10.27 -8.46 -20.76
C LEU A 194 10.41 -8.08 -22.22
N SER A 195 9.97 -6.89 -22.63
CA SER A 195 10.10 -6.43 -24.01
C SER A 195 11.55 -6.40 -24.47
N LYS A 196 12.48 -5.98 -23.61
CA LYS A 196 13.92 -6.04 -23.93
C LYS A 196 14.41 -7.49 -24.03
N LYS A 197 14.19 -8.29 -22.99
CA LYS A 197 14.72 -9.66 -22.90
C LYS A 197 14.25 -10.60 -24.01
N VAL A 198 12.97 -10.49 -24.42
CA VAL A 198 12.40 -11.36 -25.44
C VAL A 198 13.00 -11.07 -26.83
N PHE A 199 13.20 -9.80 -27.15
CA PHE A 199 13.74 -9.41 -28.44
C PHE A 199 15.27 -9.49 -28.50
N GLU A 200 16.01 -9.32 -27.41
CA GLU A 200 17.46 -9.60 -27.33
C GLU A 200 17.74 -11.08 -27.62
N LYS A 201 17.01 -12.02 -26.96
CA LYS A 201 17.13 -13.45 -27.25
C LYS A 201 16.79 -13.84 -28.70
N SER A 202 15.83 -13.13 -29.31
CA SER A 202 15.47 -13.35 -30.70
C SER A 202 16.60 -12.92 -31.66
N LEU A 203 17.33 -11.86 -31.36
CA LEU A 203 18.49 -11.41 -32.13
C LEU A 203 19.67 -12.35 -31.96
N GLU A 204 20.00 -12.79 -30.75
CA GLU A 204 21.06 -13.76 -30.49
C GLU A 204 20.83 -15.09 -31.24
N ASN A 205 19.59 -15.59 -31.26
CA ASN A 205 19.23 -16.80 -31.96
C ASN A 205 19.30 -16.62 -33.52
N PHE A 206 19.08 -15.39 -34.00
CA PHE A 206 19.19 -15.08 -35.44
C PHE A 206 20.64 -15.05 -35.89
N ASP A 207 21.54 -14.43 -35.11
CA ASP A 207 22.98 -14.38 -35.39
C ASP A 207 23.65 -15.76 -35.35
N GLN A 208 23.19 -16.65 -34.44
CA GLN A 208 23.70 -18.03 -34.37
C GLN A 208 23.24 -18.91 -35.53
N ASN A 209 22.13 -18.63 -36.19
CA ASN A 209 21.60 -19.41 -37.30
C ASN A 209 21.90 -18.80 -38.67
N THR A 210 22.61 -17.68 -38.73
CA THR A 210 23.03 -17.10 -40.02
C THR A 210 24.29 -17.87 -40.46
N PRO A 211 24.25 -18.67 -41.53
CA PRO A 211 25.43 -19.35 -42.03
C PRO A 211 26.48 -18.29 -42.41
N THR A 212 27.68 -18.46 -41.83
CA THR A 212 28.83 -17.61 -42.15
C THR A 212 29.01 -17.61 -43.68
N PRO A 213 29.01 -16.45 -44.37
CA PRO A 213 29.21 -16.42 -45.79
C PRO A 213 30.56 -17.09 -46.10
N PRO A 214 30.65 -17.96 -47.14
CA PRO A 214 31.87 -18.66 -47.48
C PRO A 214 32.97 -17.63 -47.70
N GLN A 215 34.07 -17.76 -46.92
CA GLN A 215 35.28 -16.98 -47.11
C GLN A 215 35.84 -17.36 -48.48
N ASN A 216 35.66 -16.48 -49.45
CA ASN A 216 36.21 -16.64 -50.76
C ASN A 216 37.72 -16.32 -50.68
N ASN A 217 38.51 -17.29 -50.27
CA ASN A 217 39.97 -17.25 -50.34
C ASN A 217 40.37 -17.48 -51.80
N GLN A 218 40.21 -16.49 -52.68
CA GLN A 218 40.91 -16.47 -53.94
C GLN A 218 42.30 -15.87 -53.70
N PRO A 219 43.37 -16.61 -53.92
CA PRO A 219 44.70 -16.04 -53.98
C PRO A 219 44.83 -15.20 -55.28
N ILE A 220 45.14 -13.92 -55.08
CA ILE A 220 45.56 -13.04 -56.18
C ILE A 220 46.89 -13.59 -56.71
N GLN A 221 46.84 -14.30 -57.86
CA GLN A 221 48.03 -14.57 -58.61
C GLN A 221 48.43 -13.31 -59.33
N GLN A 222 49.67 -12.91 -59.07
CA GLN A 222 50.40 -11.90 -59.83
C GLN A 222 50.83 -12.45 -61.24
#